data_1631189e2847f2b679c88fd7bb0dd7f3
#
_entry.id   1631189e2847f2b679c88fd7bb0dd7f3
#
_cell.length_a   1.000
_cell.length_b   1.000
_cell.length_c   1.000
_cell.angle_alpha   90.00
_cell.angle_beta   90.00
_cell.angle_gamma   90.00
#
_symmetry.space_group_name_H-M   'P 1'
#
loop_
_entity.id
_entity.type
_entity.pdbx_description
1 polymer ?
#
loop_
_entity_poly.entity_id
_entity_poly.type
_entity_poly.pdbx_seq_one_letter_code
_entity_poly.pdbx_strand_id
1 'polypeptide(L)'
;DGKLQAEVSDGSKLTLNISADGKKLLDNVEFAMLTDKGDMGKNSTALSCDYSNHRGKIDTVWGIANSVKDEYNQMVINFKKFKVVVRAFDDAVAYRFVSNLGDGKMIVNDETLNIPLSDSDKLIAHIEKGVQTSFEKPYTRLTFGELKKQNPHSVSLPLIVDKGSAKIALVE
;
A
#
# COMPACT_ATOMS: atom_id res chain seq x y z
N ASP A 1 4.18 3.55 20.08
CA ASP A 1 4.43 5.00 20.21
C ASP A 1 4.92 5.66 18.92
N GLY A 2 4.71 5.02 17.75
CA GLY A 2 5.02 5.61 16.47
C GLY A 2 4.01 6.68 16.06
N LYS A 3 4.44 7.66 15.25
CA LYS A 3 3.56 8.70 14.70
C LYS A 3 2.49 8.11 13.78
N LEU A 4 2.83 7.03 13.05
CA LEU A 4 1.94 6.35 12.14
C LEU A 4 1.21 5.20 12.83
N GLN A 5 -0.09 5.10 12.55
CA GLN A 5 -0.95 4.02 12.97
C GLN A 5 -1.60 3.38 11.74
N ALA A 6 -1.61 2.05 11.70
CA ALA A 6 -2.27 1.26 10.68
C ALA A 6 -3.34 0.39 11.35
N GLU A 7 -4.57 0.46 10.85
CA GLU A 7 -5.70 -0.32 11.32
C GLU A 7 -6.26 -1.10 10.14
N VAL A 8 -6.41 -2.42 10.31
CA VAL A 8 -7.01 -3.29 9.30
C VAL A 8 -8.35 -3.78 9.78
N SER A 9 -9.36 -3.65 8.94
CA SER A 9 -10.69 -4.23 9.15
C SER A 9 -10.93 -5.36 8.15
N ASP A 10 -11.56 -6.43 8.62
CA ASP A 10 -11.92 -7.62 7.85
C ASP A 10 -13.42 -7.70 7.58
N GLY A 11 -13.86 -8.72 6.85
CA GLY A 11 -15.24 -8.97 6.50
C GLY A 11 -15.43 -9.21 5.00
N SER A 12 -16.40 -8.54 4.38
CA SER A 12 -16.63 -8.65 2.92
C SER A 12 -15.44 -8.19 2.10
N LYS A 13 -14.66 -7.24 2.64
CA LYS A 13 -13.43 -6.69 2.09
C LYS A 13 -12.42 -6.48 3.20
N LEU A 14 -11.12 -6.56 2.88
CA LEU A 14 -10.09 -6.03 3.75
C LEU A 14 -9.91 -4.55 3.45
N THR A 15 -9.89 -3.75 4.51
CA THR A 15 -9.61 -2.32 4.41
C THR A 15 -8.51 -1.91 5.37
N LEU A 16 -7.71 -0.93 4.95
CA LEU A 16 -6.62 -0.36 5.71
C LEU A 16 -6.89 1.13 5.94
N ASN A 17 -6.84 1.54 7.20
CA ASN A 17 -6.84 2.94 7.60
C ASN A 17 -5.44 3.32 8.05
N ILE A 18 -4.96 4.49 7.63
CA ILE A 18 -3.67 5.03 8.05
C ILE A 18 -3.89 6.41 8.66
N SER A 19 -3.37 6.63 9.85
CA SER A 19 -3.36 7.92 10.51
C SER A 19 -1.96 8.30 10.99
N ALA A 20 -1.70 9.60 11.08
CA ALA A 20 -0.49 10.16 11.66
C ALA A 20 -0.87 11.21 12.71
N ASP A 21 -0.27 11.12 13.91
CA ASP A 21 -0.53 12.03 15.03
C ASP A 21 -2.04 12.20 15.29
N GLY A 22 -2.81 11.10 15.21
CA GLY A 22 -4.27 11.07 15.39
C GLY A 22 -5.09 11.65 14.22
N LYS A 23 -4.44 12.10 13.13
CA LYS A 23 -5.14 12.60 11.94
C LYS A 23 -5.18 11.51 10.87
N LYS A 24 -6.36 11.26 10.31
CA LYS A 24 -6.51 10.33 9.18
C LYS A 24 -5.78 10.87 7.95
N LEU A 25 -4.95 10.01 7.35
CA LEU A 25 -4.27 10.23 6.08
C LEU A 25 -4.96 9.49 4.95
N LEU A 26 -5.23 8.21 5.16
CA LEU A 26 -5.96 7.33 4.26
C LEU A 26 -7.02 6.58 5.05
N ASP A 27 -8.21 6.45 4.47
CA ASP A 27 -9.37 5.82 5.10
C ASP A 27 -10.01 4.84 4.12
N ASN A 28 -10.36 3.64 4.59
CA ASN A 28 -11.02 2.60 3.79
C ASN A 28 -10.27 2.22 2.50
N VAL A 29 -8.95 2.13 2.55
CA VAL A 29 -8.15 1.62 1.43
C VAL A 29 -8.43 0.13 1.30
N GLU A 30 -9.15 -0.27 0.26
CA GLU A 30 -9.43 -1.68 -0.03
C GLU A 30 -8.21 -2.34 -0.67
N PHE A 31 -7.84 -3.53 -0.19
CA PHE A 31 -6.75 -4.31 -0.75
C PHE A 31 -7.10 -5.79 -0.79
N ALA A 32 -6.78 -6.45 -1.89
CA ALA A 32 -7.03 -7.86 -2.12
C ALA A 32 -6.09 -8.42 -3.20
N MET A 33 -5.95 -9.73 -3.24
CA MET A 33 -5.23 -10.44 -4.30
C MET A 33 -6.08 -11.60 -4.79
N LEU A 34 -6.38 -11.61 -6.09
CA LEU A 34 -7.14 -12.66 -6.76
C LEU A 34 -6.16 -13.66 -7.39
N THR A 35 -6.31 -14.92 -7.05
CA THR A 35 -5.43 -15.98 -7.56
C THR A 35 -6.22 -17.12 -8.16
N ASP A 36 -5.53 -17.97 -8.95
CA ASP A 36 -6.11 -19.22 -9.47
C ASP A 36 -6.47 -20.23 -8.37
N LYS A 37 -5.95 -20.05 -7.15
CA LYS A 37 -6.21 -20.90 -5.98
C LYS A 37 -7.21 -20.30 -4.98
N GLY A 38 -7.71 -19.10 -5.26
CA GLY A 38 -8.71 -18.39 -4.46
C GLY A 38 -8.32 -16.96 -4.12
N ASP A 39 -9.26 -16.22 -3.58
CA ASP A 39 -9.10 -14.83 -3.22
C ASP A 39 -8.49 -14.68 -1.83
N MET A 40 -7.56 -13.75 -1.69
CA MET A 40 -7.05 -13.25 -0.44
C MET A 40 -7.55 -11.82 -0.26
N GLY A 41 -8.40 -11.59 0.76
CA GLY A 41 -8.92 -10.25 1.07
C GLY A 41 -10.41 -10.04 0.83
N LYS A 42 -11.12 -10.99 0.18
CA LYS A 42 -12.57 -10.94 0.04
C LYS A 42 -13.25 -11.97 0.94
N ASN A 43 -14.37 -11.57 1.58
CA ASN A 43 -15.16 -12.45 2.45
C ASN A 43 -14.28 -13.22 3.45
N SER A 44 -13.37 -12.51 4.10
CA SER A 44 -12.37 -13.07 4.98
C SER A 44 -12.58 -12.62 6.40
N THR A 45 -12.51 -13.58 7.34
CA THR A 45 -12.59 -13.30 8.78
C THR A 45 -11.26 -13.69 9.42
N ALA A 46 -10.67 -12.78 10.18
CA ALA A 46 -9.44 -13.00 10.91
C ALA A 46 -9.65 -14.05 12.01
N LEU A 47 -8.71 -14.97 12.10
CA LEU A 47 -8.69 -16.00 13.14
C LEU A 47 -7.90 -15.56 14.37
N SER A 48 -6.80 -14.84 14.16
CA SER A 48 -5.96 -14.28 15.20
C SER A 48 -5.10 -13.14 14.67
N CYS A 49 -4.57 -12.33 15.58
CA CYS A 49 -3.57 -11.31 15.31
C CYS A 49 -2.38 -11.49 16.23
N ASP A 50 -1.18 -11.50 15.67
CA ASP A 50 0.08 -11.54 16.39
C ASP A 50 0.81 -10.22 16.23
N TYR A 51 1.32 -9.67 17.33
CA TYR A 51 2.05 -8.41 17.33
C TYR A 51 3.51 -8.63 17.71
N SER A 52 4.39 -7.93 17.02
CA SER A 52 5.83 -7.94 17.31
C SER A 52 6.44 -6.59 16.94
N ASN A 53 7.67 -6.36 17.36
CA ASN A 53 8.45 -5.22 16.95
C ASN A 53 9.85 -5.67 16.50
N HIS A 54 10.44 -4.90 15.64
CA HIS A 54 11.82 -5.06 15.20
C HIS A 54 12.56 -3.74 15.41
N ARG A 55 13.79 -3.83 15.87
CA ARG A 55 14.69 -2.69 16.06
C ARG A 55 16.06 -3.10 15.57
N GLY A 56 16.48 -2.52 14.46
CA GLY A 56 17.73 -2.87 13.80
C GLY A 56 18.17 -1.85 12.77
N LYS A 57 19.18 -2.22 12.02
CA LYS A 57 19.67 -1.49 10.87
C LYS A 57 20.07 -2.45 9.75
N ILE A 58 19.98 -1.99 8.53
CA ILE A 58 20.47 -2.69 7.35
C ILE A 58 21.66 -1.91 6.82
N ASP A 59 22.82 -2.54 6.76
CA ASP A 59 23.98 -1.96 6.10
C ASP A 59 23.84 -2.13 4.58
N THR A 60 23.90 -1.02 3.85
CA THR A 60 23.69 -1.00 2.41
C THR A 60 25.00 -1.17 1.68
N VAL A 61 25.02 -2.05 0.67
CA VAL A 61 26.23 -2.29 -0.15
C VAL A 61 26.45 -1.15 -1.13
N TRP A 62 25.38 -0.44 -1.51
CA TRP A 62 25.38 0.67 -2.45
C TRP A 62 24.17 1.58 -2.17
N GLY A 63 24.25 2.84 -2.58
CA GLY A 63 23.20 3.83 -2.34
C GLY A 63 23.75 5.11 -1.72
N ILE A 64 22.85 5.99 -1.33
CA ILE A 64 23.21 7.32 -0.75
C ILE A 64 23.61 7.18 0.72
N ALA A 65 23.05 6.21 1.44
CA ALA A 65 23.32 5.96 2.85
C ALA A 65 24.10 4.66 3.03
N ASN A 66 25.06 4.62 3.95
CA ASN A 66 25.81 3.41 4.29
C ASN A 66 25.00 2.44 5.15
N SER A 67 24.01 2.93 5.87
CA SER A 67 23.03 2.11 6.60
C SER A 67 21.70 2.83 6.70
N VAL A 68 20.63 2.06 6.80
CA VAL A 68 19.27 2.55 7.04
C VAL A 68 18.68 1.88 8.27
N LYS A 69 17.83 2.60 8.99
CA LYS A 69 17.09 2.03 10.11
C LYS A 69 16.11 1.00 9.58
N ASP A 70 16.08 -0.16 10.23
CA ASP A 70 15.06 -1.18 10.05
C ASP A 70 14.29 -1.35 11.36
N GLU A 71 13.45 -0.37 11.64
CA GLU A 71 12.67 -0.30 12.88
C GLU A 71 11.19 -0.19 12.56
N TYR A 72 10.40 -1.17 13.02
CA TYR A 72 8.96 -1.21 12.77
C TYR A 72 8.21 -1.94 13.87
N ASN A 73 6.93 -1.66 13.98
CA ASN A 73 5.97 -2.51 14.67
C ASN A 73 5.24 -3.34 13.61
N GLN A 74 5.05 -4.62 13.87
CA GLN A 74 4.46 -5.57 12.95
C GLN A 74 3.21 -6.19 13.53
N MET A 75 2.19 -6.31 12.69
CA MET A 75 0.97 -7.08 12.93
C MET A 75 0.89 -8.18 11.87
N VAL A 76 0.69 -9.42 12.30
CA VAL A 76 0.40 -10.56 11.43
C VAL A 76 -1.03 -10.99 11.68
N ILE A 77 -1.89 -10.80 10.68
CA ILE A 77 -3.29 -11.20 10.73
C ILE A 77 -3.42 -12.56 10.06
N ASN A 78 -3.86 -13.56 10.81
CA ASN A 78 -4.01 -14.92 10.33
C ASN A 78 -5.45 -15.16 9.85
N PHE A 79 -5.59 -15.56 8.60
CA PHE A 79 -6.83 -16.04 8.01
C PHE A 79 -6.73 -17.54 7.71
N LYS A 80 -7.84 -18.18 7.36
CA LYS A 80 -7.87 -19.64 7.11
C LYS A 80 -6.89 -20.09 6.02
N LYS A 81 -6.72 -19.29 4.97
CA LYS A 81 -5.97 -19.66 3.76
C LYS A 81 -4.79 -18.74 3.43
N PHE A 82 -4.60 -17.68 4.18
CA PHE A 82 -3.53 -16.70 3.97
C PHE A 82 -3.26 -15.91 5.25
N LYS A 83 -2.22 -15.12 5.21
CA LYS A 83 -1.91 -14.11 6.24
C LYS A 83 -1.72 -12.76 5.57
N VAL A 84 -1.99 -11.71 6.33
CA VAL A 84 -1.58 -10.35 5.99
C VAL A 84 -0.55 -9.90 7.02
N VAL A 85 0.60 -9.49 6.54
CA VAL A 85 1.64 -8.89 7.38
C VAL A 85 1.61 -7.39 7.13
N VAL A 86 1.40 -6.61 8.18
CA VAL A 86 1.43 -5.15 8.13
C VAL A 86 2.58 -4.66 9.00
N ARG A 87 3.38 -3.74 8.48
CA ARG A 87 4.48 -3.08 9.20
C ARG A 87 4.25 -1.59 9.22
N ALA A 88 4.34 -1.00 10.39
CA ALA A 88 4.33 0.43 10.59
C ALA A 88 5.74 0.89 11.01
N PHE A 89 6.35 1.70 10.17
CA PHE A 89 7.59 2.42 10.39
C PHE A 89 7.27 3.82 10.91
N ASP A 90 8.28 4.64 11.18
CA ASP A 90 8.08 6.03 11.61
C ASP A 90 7.46 6.91 10.50
N ASP A 91 7.74 6.57 9.24
CA ASP A 91 7.36 7.35 8.04
C ASP A 91 6.67 6.53 6.94
N ALA A 92 6.44 5.23 7.15
CA ALA A 92 5.85 4.36 6.17
C ALA A 92 4.95 3.29 6.78
N VAL A 93 3.96 2.85 6.02
CA VAL A 93 3.19 1.63 6.28
C VAL A 93 3.35 0.72 5.07
N ALA A 94 3.69 -0.53 5.32
CA ALA A 94 3.82 -1.55 4.29
C ALA A 94 2.94 -2.76 4.64
N TYR A 95 2.40 -3.42 3.61
CA TYR A 95 1.70 -4.68 3.79
C TYR A 95 2.14 -5.70 2.74
N ARG A 96 1.92 -6.97 3.04
CA ARG A 96 2.03 -8.07 2.08
C ARG A 96 1.08 -9.20 2.40
N PHE A 97 0.66 -9.93 1.38
CA PHE A 97 0.00 -11.21 1.52
C PHE A 97 1.02 -12.35 1.65
N VAL A 98 0.69 -13.33 2.47
CA VAL A 98 1.41 -14.61 2.59
C VAL A 98 0.38 -15.71 2.38
N SER A 99 0.49 -16.44 1.28
CA SER A 99 -0.47 -17.46 0.90
C SER A 99 -0.24 -18.78 1.66
N ASN A 100 -1.33 -19.41 2.08
CA ASN A 100 -1.40 -20.80 2.55
C ASN A 100 -2.36 -21.61 1.64
N LEU A 101 -2.50 -21.23 0.37
CA LEU A 101 -3.44 -21.84 -0.58
C LEU A 101 -2.92 -23.16 -1.20
N GLY A 102 -1.87 -23.75 -0.62
CA GLY A 102 -1.24 -25.00 -1.02
C GLY A 102 0.12 -24.81 -1.67
N ASP A 103 0.74 -25.93 -2.00
CA ASP A 103 2.10 -25.98 -2.52
C ASP A 103 2.15 -25.67 -4.04
N GLY A 104 3.36 -25.35 -4.49
CA GLY A 104 3.69 -25.13 -5.89
C GLY A 104 3.38 -23.72 -6.40
N LYS A 105 3.30 -23.59 -7.72
CA LYS A 105 3.06 -22.31 -8.39
C LYS A 105 1.64 -21.83 -8.14
N MET A 106 1.49 -20.55 -7.96
CA MET A 106 0.22 -19.82 -7.89
C MET A 106 0.25 -18.70 -8.93
N ILE A 107 -0.84 -18.52 -9.64
CA ILE A 107 -1.00 -17.44 -10.62
C ILE A 107 -1.78 -16.32 -9.92
N VAL A 108 -1.21 -15.14 -9.87
CA VAL A 108 -1.92 -13.92 -9.47
C VAL A 108 -2.63 -13.39 -10.70
N ASN A 109 -3.96 -13.39 -10.67
CA ASN A 109 -4.79 -12.91 -11.78
C ASN A 109 -5.04 -11.41 -11.69
N ASP A 110 -5.14 -10.87 -10.47
CA ASP A 110 -5.39 -9.46 -10.23
C ASP A 110 -4.98 -9.07 -8.81
N GLU A 111 -4.62 -7.81 -8.64
CA GLU A 111 -4.38 -7.19 -7.34
C GLU A 111 -5.26 -5.94 -7.22
N THR A 112 -5.98 -5.85 -6.12
CA THR A 112 -6.84 -4.72 -5.82
C THR A 112 -6.14 -3.82 -4.80
N LEU A 113 -5.98 -2.54 -5.14
CA LEU A 113 -5.61 -1.47 -4.22
C LEU A 113 -6.47 -0.24 -4.54
N ASN A 114 -7.62 -0.14 -3.89
CA ASN A 114 -8.54 0.97 -4.07
C ASN A 114 -8.35 2.00 -2.98
N ILE A 115 -7.82 3.16 -3.35
CA ILE A 115 -7.58 4.29 -2.45
C ILE A 115 -8.66 5.32 -2.69
N PRO A 116 -9.54 5.59 -1.72
CA PRO A 116 -10.57 6.62 -1.86
C PRO A 116 -9.93 8.01 -1.94
N LEU A 117 -10.03 8.64 -3.09
CA LEU A 117 -9.58 10.00 -3.34
C LEU A 117 -10.77 10.87 -3.71
N SER A 118 -10.79 12.10 -3.22
CA SER A 118 -11.74 13.12 -3.64
C SER A 118 -11.25 13.86 -4.89
N ASP A 119 -12.17 14.41 -5.70
CA ASP A 119 -11.81 15.14 -6.90
C ASP A 119 -10.90 16.35 -6.63
N SER A 120 -10.93 16.88 -5.42
CA SER A 120 -10.08 18.00 -4.98
C SER A 120 -8.70 17.59 -4.47
N ASP A 121 -8.44 16.28 -4.25
CA ASP A 121 -7.14 15.81 -3.79
C ASP A 121 -6.06 16.16 -4.82
N LYS A 122 -4.98 16.74 -4.33
CA LYS A 122 -3.85 17.15 -5.18
C LYS A 122 -2.90 15.96 -5.35
N LEU A 123 -2.45 15.79 -6.58
CA LEU A 123 -1.56 14.70 -6.96
C LEU A 123 -0.27 15.25 -7.58
N ILE A 124 0.82 14.52 -7.41
CA ILE A 124 2.02 14.64 -8.23
C ILE A 124 2.20 13.29 -8.90
N ALA A 125 1.96 13.24 -10.20
CA ALA A 125 1.82 12.01 -10.95
C ALA A 125 2.66 12.01 -12.23
N HIS A 126 3.20 10.85 -12.56
CA HIS A 126 3.78 10.57 -13.87
C HIS A 126 2.72 9.87 -14.71
N ILE A 127 2.22 10.57 -15.75
CA ILE A 127 1.04 10.17 -16.53
C ILE A 127 1.48 9.69 -17.90
N GLU A 128 1.07 8.48 -18.28
CA GLU A 128 1.38 7.90 -19.55
C GLU A 128 0.12 7.64 -20.40
N LYS A 129 0.25 7.80 -21.72
CA LYS A 129 -0.82 7.55 -22.68
C LYS A 129 -0.86 6.10 -23.17
N GLY A 130 0.10 5.27 -22.78
CA GLY A 130 0.23 3.87 -23.17
C GLY A 130 1.16 3.10 -22.26
N VAL A 131 1.19 1.77 -22.41
CA VAL A 131 2.08 0.89 -21.63
C VAL A 131 3.49 0.79 -22.22
N GLN A 132 3.66 1.10 -23.50
CA GLN A 132 4.96 1.15 -24.15
C GLN A 132 5.39 2.60 -24.30
N THR A 133 6.22 3.05 -23.37
CA THR A 133 6.70 4.44 -23.29
C THR A 133 8.12 4.45 -22.76
N SER A 134 8.86 5.52 -23.03
CA SER A 134 10.20 5.73 -22.47
C SER A 134 10.21 6.06 -20.99
N PHE A 135 9.05 6.37 -20.41
CA PHE A 135 8.90 6.83 -19.01
C PHE A 135 9.73 8.08 -18.67
N GLU A 136 9.99 8.93 -19.67
CA GLU A 136 10.84 10.14 -19.54
C GLU A 136 10.05 11.43 -19.32
N LYS A 137 8.72 11.36 -19.26
CA LYS A 137 7.90 12.54 -19.00
C LYS A 137 8.09 13.08 -17.60
N PRO A 138 8.03 14.41 -17.39
CA PRO A 138 8.09 14.98 -16.06
C PRO A 138 6.84 14.67 -15.26
N TYR A 139 6.99 14.65 -13.92
CA TYR A 139 5.86 14.60 -13.01
C TYR A 139 4.98 15.86 -13.16
N THR A 140 3.68 15.65 -13.18
CA THR A 140 2.68 16.71 -13.32
C THR A 140 1.91 16.88 -12.01
N ARG A 141 1.65 18.14 -11.64
CA ARG A 141 0.80 18.48 -10.50
C ARG A 141 -0.61 18.74 -11.03
N LEU A 142 -1.59 18.02 -10.49
CA LEU A 142 -2.99 18.12 -10.88
C LEU A 142 -3.90 17.64 -9.73
N THR A 143 -5.21 17.86 -9.88
CA THR A 143 -6.17 17.24 -8.96
C THR A 143 -6.59 15.85 -9.47
N PHE A 144 -7.15 15.02 -8.58
CA PHE A 144 -7.68 13.72 -8.97
C PHE A 144 -8.83 13.87 -9.99
N GLY A 145 -9.67 14.91 -9.86
CA GLY A 145 -10.72 15.22 -10.83
C GLY A 145 -10.18 15.57 -12.22
N GLU A 146 -9.05 16.29 -12.29
CA GLU A 146 -8.37 16.57 -13.56
C GLU A 146 -7.73 15.32 -14.17
N LEU A 147 -7.15 14.46 -13.34
CA LEU A 147 -6.59 13.17 -13.76
C LEU A 147 -7.67 12.29 -14.41
N LYS A 148 -8.83 12.17 -13.77
CA LYS A 148 -9.95 11.38 -14.31
C LYS A 148 -10.42 11.90 -15.67
N LYS A 149 -10.47 13.23 -15.87
CA LYS A 149 -10.86 13.83 -17.15
C LYS A 149 -9.87 13.55 -18.28
N GLN A 150 -8.60 13.38 -17.96
CA GLN A 150 -7.57 13.01 -18.95
C GLN A 150 -7.69 11.58 -19.43
N ASN A 151 -8.42 10.73 -18.68
CA ASN A 151 -8.56 9.29 -18.94
C ASN A 151 -7.21 8.64 -19.28
N PRO A 152 -6.23 8.73 -18.38
CA PRO A 152 -4.88 8.24 -18.66
C PRO A 152 -4.90 6.71 -18.82
N HIS A 153 -4.01 6.21 -19.66
CA HIS A 153 -3.84 4.77 -19.80
C HIS A 153 -3.19 4.17 -18.56
N SER A 154 -2.21 4.87 -18.00
CA SER A 154 -1.53 4.46 -16.77
C SER A 154 -0.96 5.67 -16.01
N VAL A 155 -0.81 5.49 -14.72
CA VAL A 155 -0.10 6.38 -13.81
C VAL A 155 0.99 5.57 -13.14
N SER A 156 2.25 6.00 -13.31
CA SER A 156 3.38 5.26 -12.75
C SER A 156 3.56 5.56 -11.27
N LEU A 157 4.06 4.57 -10.54
CA LEU A 157 4.53 4.75 -9.17
C LEU A 157 5.97 5.30 -9.17
N PRO A 158 6.35 6.08 -8.16
CA PRO A 158 5.52 6.53 -7.04
C PRO A 158 4.48 7.56 -7.45
N LEU A 159 3.25 7.42 -6.96
CA LEU A 159 2.21 8.44 -7.02
C LEU A 159 2.18 9.19 -5.68
N ILE A 160 2.24 10.51 -5.71
CA ILE A 160 2.18 11.32 -4.49
C ILE A 160 0.81 11.95 -4.35
N VAL A 161 0.17 11.74 -3.20
CA VAL A 161 -1.07 12.40 -2.79
C VAL A 161 -0.73 13.48 -1.78
N ASP A 162 -1.04 14.74 -2.10
CA ASP A 162 -0.80 15.89 -1.22
C ASP A 162 -2.08 16.24 -0.45
N LYS A 163 -2.10 15.91 0.83
CA LYS A 163 -3.20 16.22 1.77
C LYS A 163 -3.02 17.57 2.47
N GLY A 164 -2.07 18.40 2.05
CA GLY A 164 -1.75 19.67 2.67
C GLY A 164 -0.90 19.53 3.94
N SER A 165 -1.38 18.83 4.95
CA SER A 165 -0.63 18.56 6.20
C SER A 165 0.38 17.44 6.06
N ALA A 166 0.22 16.56 5.08
CA ALA A 166 1.10 15.44 4.78
C ALA A 166 1.15 15.16 3.27
N LYS A 167 2.27 14.62 2.81
CA LYS A 167 2.40 14.03 1.48
C LYS A 167 2.57 12.53 1.62
N ILE A 168 1.77 11.78 0.88
CA ILE A 168 1.75 10.33 0.91
C ILE A 168 2.30 9.85 -0.43
N ALA A 169 3.41 9.13 -0.42
CA ALA A 169 3.92 8.45 -1.60
C ALA A 169 3.39 7.01 -1.61
N LEU A 170 2.73 6.64 -2.70
CA LEU A 170 2.32 5.28 -2.99
C LEU A 170 3.44 4.63 -3.79
N VAL A 171 3.96 3.52 -3.30
CA VAL A 171 5.06 2.75 -3.90
C VAL A 171 4.72 1.27 -3.87
N GLU A 172 5.30 0.49 -4.77
CA GLU A 172 5.18 -0.96 -4.85
C GLU A 172 6.55 -1.61 -4.73
#